data_100b5c99eebbb96adaa39d5fc35fe8c6
#
_entry.id   100b5c99eebbb96adaa39d5fc35fe8c6
#
_cell.length_a   1.000
_cell.length_b   1.000
_cell.length_c   1.000
_cell.angle_alpha   90.00
_cell.angle_beta   90.00
_cell.angle_gamma   90.00
#
_symmetry.space_group_name_H-M   'P 1'
#
loop_
_entity.id
_entity.type
_entity.pdbx_description
1 polymer ?
#
loop_
_entity_poly.entity_id
_entity_poly.type
_entity_poly.pdbx_seq_one_letter_code
_entity_poly.pdbx_strand_id
1 'polypeptide(L)' 'MADEHISYEQKAQRLDEILTRLDNSDTPIDELAKDVKEGVRLIREMSETLRNVELEIKDAFKELDGVQLDET' A
#
# COMPACT_ATOMS: atom_id res chain seq x y z
N MET A 1 -0.07 -0.38 15.85
CA MET A 1 -0.10 -1.76 16.19
C MET A 1 0.64 -2.63 15.22
N ALA A 2 1.21 -3.67 15.77
CA ALA A 2 1.91 -4.63 14.96
C ALA A 2 0.99 -5.25 13.92
N ASP A 3 -0.29 -5.32 14.24
CA ASP A 3 -1.25 -5.94 13.32
C ASP A 3 -1.37 -5.19 12.02
N GLU A 4 -1.36 -3.87 12.09
CA GLU A 4 -1.44 -3.08 10.86
C GLU A 4 -0.23 -3.29 9.98
N HIS A 5 0.92 -3.35 10.61
CA HIS A 5 2.14 -3.55 9.86
C HIS A 5 2.15 -4.91 9.18
N ILE A 6 1.77 -5.94 9.93
CA ILE A 6 1.72 -7.27 9.38
C ILE A 6 0.69 -7.34 8.27
N SER A 7 -0.43 -6.64 8.46
CA SER A 7 -1.47 -6.64 7.45
C SER A 7 -0.97 -6.04 6.13
N TYR A 8 -0.19 -4.97 6.22
CA TYR A 8 0.37 -4.37 5.02
C TYR A 8 1.31 -5.35 4.31
N GLU A 9 2.16 -6.00 5.08
CA GLU A 9 3.08 -6.95 4.50
C GLU A 9 2.34 -8.12 3.86
N GLN A 10 1.29 -8.58 4.50
CA GLN A 10 0.49 -9.64 3.94
C GLN A 10 -0.18 -9.23 2.65
N LYS A 11 -0.66 -8.01 2.60
CA LYS A 11 -1.26 -7.49 1.38
C LYS A 11 -0.24 -7.37 0.27
N ALA A 12 0.95 -6.90 0.59
CA ALA A 12 2.00 -6.79 -0.40
C ALA A 12 2.39 -8.16 -0.94
N GLN A 13 2.43 -9.14 -0.05
CA GLN A 13 2.76 -10.49 -0.45
C GLN A 13 1.67 -11.05 -1.36
N ARG A 14 0.43 -10.84 -0.98
CA ARG A 14 -0.69 -11.30 -1.80
C ARG A 14 -0.68 -10.64 -3.17
N LEU A 15 -0.40 -9.34 -3.18
CA LEU A 15 -0.35 -8.61 -4.45
C LEU A 15 0.76 -9.17 -5.34
N ASP A 16 1.89 -9.50 -4.75
CA ASP A 16 2.99 -10.08 -5.51
C ASP A 16 2.58 -11.42 -6.14
N GLU A 17 1.83 -12.22 -5.39
CA GLU A 17 1.33 -13.47 -5.92
C GLU A 17 0.40 -13.24 -7.10
N ILE A 18 -0.47 -12.24 -6.96
CA ILE A 18 -1.41 -11.92 -8.02
C ILE A 18 -0.66 -11.47 -9.27
N LEU A 19 0.32 -10.62 -9.11
CA LEU A 19 1.10 -10.13 -10.24
C LEU A 19 1.84 -11.27 -10.92
N THR A 20 2.35 -12.19 -10.12
CA THR A 20 3.03 -13.34 -10.70
C THR A 20 2.07 -14.20 -11.53
N ARG A 21 0.86 -14.38 -11.04
CA ARG A 21 -0.13 -15.14 -11.77
C ARG A 21 -0.58 -14.43 -13.04
N LEU A 22 -0.69 -13.11 -12.97
CA LEU A 22 -1.04 -12.34 -14.16
C LEU A 22 0.02 -12.45 -15.23
N ASP A 23 1.27 -12.58 -14.82
CA ASP A 23 2.36 -12.74 -15.74
C ASP A 23 2.42 -14.14 -16.32
N ASN A 24 1.68 -15.07 -15.75
CA ASN A 24 1.65 -16.43 -16.19
C ASN A 24 0.47 -16.65 -17.13
N SER A 25 0.76 -16.91 -18.38
CA SER A 25 -0.27 -17.00 -19.40
C SER A 25 -1.15 -18.25 -19.27
N ASP A 26 -0.81 -19.14 -18.36
CA ASP A 26 -1.60 -20.36 -18.18
C ASP A 26 -2.85 -20.13 -17.32
N THR A 27 -2.95 -18.99 -16.68
CA THR A 27 -4.09 -18.74 -15.80
C THR A 27 -5.34 -18.46 -16.61
N PRO A 28 -6.46 -19.12 -16.28
CA PRO A 28 -7.72 -18.86 -17.00
C PRO A 28 -8.18 -17.41 -16.87
N ILE A 29 -8.88 -16.94 -17.88
CA ILE A 29 -9.32 -15.57 -17.93
C ILE A 29 -10.23 -15.22 -16.76
N ASP A 30 -11.09 -16.15 -16.37
CA ASP A 30 -11.99 -15.89 -15.24
C ASP A 30 -11.22 -15.63 -13.97
N GLU A 31 -10.15 -16.37 -13.74
CA GLU A 31 -9.34 -16.18 -12.56
C GLU A 31 -8.51 -14.93 -12.66
N LEU A 32 -8.07 -14.60 -13.88
CA LEU A 32 -7.36 -13.34 -14.05
C LEU A 32 -8.23 -12.15 -13.70
N ALA A 33 -9.49 -12.20 -14.09
CA ALA A 33 -10.41 -11.10 -13.76
C ALA A 33 -10.56 -10.95 -12.26
N LYS A 34 -10.67 -12.07 -11.55
CA LYS A 34 -10.77 -12.02 -10.11
C LYS A 34 -9.49 -11.47 -9.48
N ASP A 35 -8.36 -11.93 -10.02
CA ASP A 35 -7.07 -11.47 -9.51
C ASP A 35 -6.90 -9.97 -9.71
N VAL A 36 -7.33 -9.46 -10.86
CA VAL A 36 -7.22 -8.04 -11.12
C VAL A 36 -8.07 -7.25 -10.12
N LYS A 37 -9.28 -7.73 -9.86
CA LYS A 37 -10.13 -7.04 -8.89
C LYS A 37 -9.53 -7.04 -7.52
N GLU A 38 -8.99 -8.18 -7.10
CA GLU A 38 -8.36 -8.27 -5.79
C GLU A 38 -7.14 -7.39 -5.74
N GLY A 39 -6.34 -7.39 -6.80
CA GLY A 39 -5.14 -6.58 -6.86
C GLY A 39 -5.46 -5.09 -6.73
N VAL A 40 -6.49 -4.64 -7.42
CA VAL A 40 -6.89 -3.24 -7.34
C VAL A 40 -7.31 -2.89 -5.92
N ARG A 41 -8.07 -3.77 -5.29
CA ARG A 41 -8.49 -3.51 -3.92
C ARG A 41 -7.30 -3.45 -2.98
N LEU A 42 -6.36 -4.37 -3.14
CA LEU A 42 -5.16 -4.38 -2.29
C LEU A 42 -4.34 -3.11 -2.49
N ILE A 43 -4.18 -2.69 -3.74
CA ILE A 43 -3.43 -1.48 -4.01
C ILE A 43 -4.09 -0.28 -3.34
N ARG A 44 -5.42 -0.23 -3.42
CA ARG A 44 -6.14 0.88 -2.79
C ARG A 44 -5.94 0.88 -1.29
N GLU A 45 -6.05 -0.29 -0.67
CA GLU A 45 -5.89 -0.37 0.78
C GLU A 45 -4.47 -0.04 1.20
N MET A 46 -3.49 -0.51 0.43
CA MET A 46 -2.11 -0.21 0.73
C MET A 46 -1.81 1.27 0.54
N SER A 47 -2.40 1.87 -0.49
CA SER A 47 -2.22 3.30 -0.73
C SER A 47 -2.78 4.13 0.41
N GLU A 48 -3.91 3.72 0.97
CA GLU A 48 -4.47 4.43 2.11
C GLU A 48 -3.57 4.33 3.32
N THR A 49 -3.00 3.16 3.55
CA THR A 49 -2.06 2.99 4.65
C THR A 49 -0.85 3.89 4.47
N LEU A 50 -0.30 3.92 3.27
CA LEU A 50 0.85 4.76 3.00
C LEU A 50 0.51 6.24 3.13
N ARG A 51 -0.68 6.62 2.71
CA ARG A 51 -1.10 8.01 2.83
C ARG A 51 -1.20 8.40 4.29
N ASN A 52 -1.73 7.54 5.12
CA ASN A 52 -1.84 7.83 6.54
C ASN A 52 -0.46 8.01 7.18
N VAL A 53 0.47 7.13 6.83
CA VAL A 53 1.83 7.24 7.32
C VAL A 53 2.45 8.55 6.83
N GLU A 54 2.21 8.88 5.59
CA GLU A 54 2.72 10.11 5.02
C GLU A 54 2.23 11.33 5.78
N LEU A 55 0.95 11.33 6.11
CA LEU A 55 0.38 12.45 6.86
C LEU A 55 0.97 12.55 8.25
N GLU A 56 1.20 11.41 8.89
CA GLU A 56 1.81 11.42 10.22
C GLU A 56 3.22 11.94 10.16
N ILE A 57 3.95 11.57 9.13
CA ILE A 57 5.31 12.06 8.97
C ILE A 57 5.30 13.56 8.73
N LYS A 58 4.38 14.03 7.92
CA LYS A 58 4.25 15.46 7.66
C LYS A 58 3.94 16.22 8.93
N ASP A 59 3.07 15.68 9.75
CA ASP A 59 2.75 16.33 11.02
C ASP A 59 3.96 16.41 11.92
N ALA A 60 4.73 15.33 11.97
CA ALA A 60 5.94 15.32 12.78
C ALA A 60 6.94 16.36 12.30
N PHE A 61 7.12 16.43 10.99
CA PHE A 61 8.02 17.45 10.43
C PHE A 61 7.53 18.84 10.68
N LYS A 62 6.22 19.00 10.65
CA LYS A 62 5.64 20.31 10.89
C LYS A 62 5.96 20.80 12.28
N GLU A 63 5.89 19.90 13.24
CA GLU A 63 6.23 20.27 14.60
C GLU A 63 7.68 20.63 14.73
N LEU A 64 8.54 19.91 14.03
CA LEU A 64 9.96 20.23 14.03
C LEU A 64 10.20 21.57 13.34
N ASP A 65 9.54 21.77 12.22
CA ASP A 65 9.69 23.01 11.47
C ASP A 65 9.18 24.21 12.24
N GLY A 66 8.15 24.00 13.04
CA GLY A 66 7.63 25.08 13.85
C GLY A 66 8.70 25.65 14.73
N VAL A 67 9.72 24.91 14.96
CA VAL A 67 10.85 25.38 15.75
C VAL A 67 11.72 26.26 14.92
N GLN A 68 11.79 26.01 13.67
CA GLN A 68 12.58 26.79 12.82
C GLN A 68 11.87 27.13 11.57
N LEU A 69 11.56 27.13 11.21
CA LEU A 69 11.05 27.52 10.19
C LEU A 69 11.13 28.34 9.53
N ASP A 70 10.89 28.41 9.41
CA ASP A 70 10.78 29.05 8.78
C ASP A 70 11.44 29.62 8.10
N GLU A 71 11.86 29.59 7.95
CA GLU A 71 12.40 30.01 7.27
C GLU A 71 12.34 30.13 6.37
N THR A 72 12.17 30.00 6.21
CA THR A 72 12.15 30.10 5.20
C THR A 72 12.18 30.57 4.72
#